data_85fbd97b651af641ec86afe074aa7e50
#
_entry.id   85fbd97b651af641ec86afe074aa7e50
#
_cell.length_a   1.000
_cell.length_b   1.000
_cell.length_c   1.000
_cell.angle_alpha   90.00
_cell.angle_beta   90.00
_cell.angle_gamma   90.00
#
_symmetry.space_group_name_H-M   'P 1'
#
loop_
_entity.id
_entity.type
_entity.pdbx_description
1 polymer ?
#
loop_
_entity_poly.entity_id
_entity_poly.type
_entity_poly.pdbx_seq_one_letter_code
_entity_poly.pdbx_strand_id
1 'polypeptide(L)'
;MTVTLKDAAGIEGMRRAGRLAAEVLDYLGPLVQPGISTNELDRLAHDYIVGVQQAIPAPLNYAPGGYAPYPKSICTSVNQVICHGIPNDKPLKRGDIVNIDVTVIKDGWHGDTSRMYAVGGAAPAALRLCAITYEAMWKGIERVRPGARLGDIGYAIQHHAEAAGYSVVREFCGHGIGQQFHEEPQVLHYGKPGTGLALQAGMTFTIEPMINQGRREIREMGDGWTIVTKDRSLSAQWEHTVLCTETGFEILTLSAGSPPPPPPASAQAGRPA
;
A
#
# COMPACT_ATOMS: atom_id res chain seq x y z
N MET A 1 22.41 -0.27 -9.78
CA MET A 1 21.26 0.56 -10.17
C MET A 1 21.32 1.82 -9.32
N THR A 2 21.00 2.98 -9.87
CA THR A 2 21.18 4.25 -9.19
C THR A 2 19.83 4.71 -8.62
N VAL A 3 19.79 4.98 -7.33
CA VAL A 3 18.59 5.57 -6.69
C VAL A 3 18.52 7.05 -7.05
N THR A 4 17.35 7.51 -7.44
CA THR A 4 17.11 8.92 -7.76
C THR A 4 16.73 9.69 -6.49
N LEU A 5 17.54 10.67 -6.10
CA LEU A 5 17.20 11.60 -5.03
C LEU A 5 16.38 12.75 -5.61
N LYS A 6 15.25 13.07 -4.97
CA LYS A 6 14.37 14.16 -5.40
C LYS A 6 14.91 15.48 -4.82
N ASP A 7 15.02 16.47 -5.68
CA ASP A 7 15.25 17.86 -5.28
C ASP A 7 13.96 18.51 -4.73
N ALA A 8 14.03 19.78 -4.34
CA ALA A 8 12.89 20.48 -3.76
C ALA A 8 11.67 20.54 -4.70
N ALA A 9 11.90 20.68 -6.01
CA ALA A 9 10.81 20.70 -6.99
C ALA A 9 10.19 19.30 -7.17
N GLY A 10 11.02 18.26 -7.21
CA GLY A 10 10.58 16.87 -7.25
C GLY A 10 9.80 16.46 -6.01
N ILE A 11 10.25 16.86 -4.81
CA ILE A 11 9.54 16.61 -3.55
C ILE A 11 8.15 17.26 -3.58
N GLU A 12 8.02 18.48 -4.08
CA GLU A 12 6.72 19.15 -4.18
C GLU A 12 5.80 18.46 -5.21
N GLY A 13 6.36 17.99 -6.32
CA GLY A 13 5.63 17.14 -7.28
C GLY A 13 5.10 15.86 -6.64
N MET A 14 5.95 15.18 -5.87
CA MET A 14 5.59 13.97 -5.13
C MET A 14 4.51 14.23 -4.06
N ARG A 15 4.61 15.34 -3.31
CA ARG A 15 3.58 15.74 -2.33
C ARG A 15 2.22 15.95 -2.99
N ARG A 16 2.21 16.60 -4.15
CA ARG A 16 0.97 16.85 -4.91
C ARG A 16 0.35 15.53 -5.38
N ALA A 17 1.13 14.68 -6.05
CA ALA A 17 0.65 13.40 -6.55
C ALA A 17 0.19 12.48 -5.40
N GLY A 18 0.97 12.38 -4.32
CA GLY A 18 0.63 11.57 -3.15
C GLY A 18 -0.66 11.99 -2.46
N ARG A 19 -0.87 13.32 -2.29
CA ARG A 19 -2.12 13.83 -1.73
C ARG A 19 -3.31 13.49 -2.62
N LEU A 20 -3.18 13.63 -3.95
CA LEU A 20 -4.25 13.30 -4.88
C LEU A 20 -4.61 11.81 -4.83
N ALA A 21 -3.64 10.90 -4.73
CA ALA A 21 -3.91 9.48 -4.55
C ALA A 21 -4.69 9.20 -3.26
N ALA A 22 -4.29 9.81 -2.14
CA ALA A 22 -4.98 9.66 -0.86
C ALA A 22 -6.42 10.24 -0.89
N GLU A 23 -6.66 11.33 -1.60
CA GLU A 23 -8.00 11.92 -1.79
C GLU A 23 -8.94 11.00 -2.58
N VAL A 24 -8.44 10.19 -3.52
CA VAL A 24 -9.24 9.16 -4.20
C VAL A 24 -9.74 8.13 -3.20
N LEU A 25 -8.91 7.69 -2.26
CA LEU A 25 -9.31 6.75 -1.21
C LEU A 25 -10.35 7.36 -0.26
N ASP A 26 -10.26 8.66 0.04
CA ASP A 26 -11.27 9.37 0.83
C ASP A 26 -12.61 9.44 0.07
N TYR A 27 -12.58 9.72 -1.22
CA TYR A 27 -13.76 9.74 -2.08
C TYR A 27 -14.44 8.37 -2.16
N LEU A 28 -13.67 7.29 -2.33
CA LEU A 28 -14.21 5.95 -2.44
C LEU A 28 -14.69 5.37 -1.10
N GLY A 29 -14.08 5.75 0.01
CA GLY A 29 -14.33 5.14 1.33
C GLY A 29 -15.82 5.01 1.70
N PRO A 30 -16.64 6.08 1.64
CA PRO A 30 -18.08 6.01 1.92
C PRO A 30 -18.87 5.13 0.96
N LEU A 31 -18.33 4.87 -0.24
CA LEU A 31 -18.98 4.08 -1.30
C LEU A 31 -18.70 2.58 -1.16
N VAL A 32 -17.70 2.19 -0.36
CA VAL A 32 -17.37 0.78 -0.10
C VAL A 32 -18.42 0.15 0.81
N GLN A 33 -19.53 -0.26 0.22
CA GLN A 33 -20.70 -0.81 0.91
C GLN A 33 -21.09 -2.18 0.34
N PRO A 34 -21.79 -3.03 1.10
CA PRO A 34 -22.32 -4.27 0.57
C PRO A 34 -23.19 -4.02 -0.67
N GLY A 35 -22.96 -4.79 -1.74
CA GLY A 35 -23.71 -4.70 -3.00
C GLY A 35 -23.00 -3.92 -4.11
N ILE A 36 -22.04 -3.04 -3.81
CA ILE A 36 -21.25 -2.39 -4.85
C ILE A 36 -20.28 -3.40 -5.47
N SER A 37 -20.04 -3.31 -6.77
CA SER A 37 -19.00 -4.09 -7.44
C SER A 37 -17.66 -3.34 -7.42
N THR A 38 -16.55 -4.07 -7.51
CA THR A 38 -15.24 -3.45 -7.63
C THR A 38 -15.06 -2.77 -9.00
N ASN A 39 -15.78 -3.20 -10.07
CA ASN A 39 -15.85 -2.47 -11.32
C ASN A 39 -16.49 -1.09 -11.17
N GLU A 40 -17.53 -0.96 -10.36
CA GLU A 40 -18.16 0.34 -10.11
C GLU A 40 -17.22 1.25 -9.30
N LEU A 41 -16.49 0.71 -8.32
CA LEU A 41 -15.46 1.48 -7.60
C LEU A 41 -14.34 1.94 -8.54
N ASP A 42 -13.90 1.09 -9.47
CA ASP A 42 -12.91 1.44 -10.49
C ASP A 42 -13.41 2.57 -11.41
N ARG A 43 -14.65 2.47 -11.90
CA ARG A 43 -15.26 3.52 -12.72
C ARG A 43 -15.32 4.85 -11.97
N LEU A 44 -15.78 4.85 -10.74
CA LEU A 44 -15.87 6.05 -9.90
C LEU A 44 -14.48 6.64 -9.61
N ALA A 45 -13.47 5.80 -9.34
CA ALA A 45 -12.10 6.24 -9.18
C ALA A 45 -11.56 6.87 -10.46
N HIS A 46 -11.77 6.22 -11.61
CA HIS A 46 -11.36 6.74 -12.93
C HIS A 46 -11.97 8.13 -13.19
N ASP A 47 -13.29 8.25 -13.02
CA ASP A 47 -14.01 9.51 -13.27
C ASP A 47 -13.51 10.63 -12.33
N TYR A 48 -13.21 10.31 -11.08
CA TYR A 48 -12.66 11.27 -10.12
C TYR A 48 -11.22 11.68 -10.47
N ILE A 49 -10.35 10.72 -10.75
CA ILE A 49 -8.95 11.00 -11.12
C ILE A 49 -8.88 11.84 -12.39
N VAL A 50 -9.59 11.44 -13.46
CA VAL A 50 -9.51 12.11 -14.75
C VAL A 50 -10.32 13.39 -14.78
N GLY A 51 -11.58 13.35 -14.33
CA GLY A 51 -12.52 14.46 -14.44
C GLY A 51 -12.32 15.55 -13.38
N VAL A 52 -12.07 15.15 -12.12
CA VAL A 52 -11.98 16.12 -11.01
C VAL A 52 -10.52 16.54 -10.76
N GLN A 53 -9.61 15.57 -10.61
CA GLN A 53 -8.22 15.86 -10.31
C GLN A 53 -7.39 16.24 -11.53
N GLN A 54 -7.92 16.00 -12.73
CA GLN A 54 -7.18 16.18 -13.99
C GLN A 54 -5.80 15.50 -13.93
N ALA A 55 -5.81 14.27 -13.45
CA ALA A 55 -4.65 13.39 -13.28
C ALA A 55 -4.83 12.12 -14.14
N ILE A 56 -3.82 11.27 -14.17
CA ILE A 56 -3.84 10.01 -14.94
C ILE A 56 -3.80 8.85 -13.94
N PRO A 57 -4.71 7.85 -14.06
CA PRO A 57 -4.59 6.62 -13.28
C PRO A 57 -3.41 5.80 -13.79
N ALA A 58 -2.36 5.67 -12.99
CA ALA A 58 -1.11 5.03 -13.40
C ALA A 58 -1.23 3.53 -13.71
N PRO A 59 -2.09 2.75 -13.02
CA PRO A 59 -2.23 1.32 -13.33
C PRO A 59 -2.81 1.05 -14.72
N LEU A 60 -3.68 1.93 -15.23
CA LEU A 60 -4.38 1.70 -16.49
C LEU A 60 -3.39 1.60 -17.67
N ASN A 61 -3.37 0.44 -18.34
CA ASN A 61 -2.44 0.09 -19.42
C ASN A 61 -0.96 -0.02 -18.97
N TYR A 62 -0.67 -0.03 -17.66
CA TYR A 62 0.67 -0.35 -17.19
C TYR A 62 1.06 -1.78 -17.56
N ALA A 63 2.22 -1.93 -18.21
CA ALA A 63 2.70 -3.20 -18.73
C ALA A 63 4.20 -3.36 -18.45
N PRO A 64 4.61 -3.77 -17.23
CA PRO A 64 6.01 -4.10 -16.96
C PRO A 64 6.44 -5.31 -17.78
N GLY A 65 7.73 -5.46 -18.01
CA GLY A 65 8.29 -6.45 -18.95
C GLY A 65 7.68 -7.84 -18.83
N GLY A 66 7.01 -8.30 -19.87
CA GLY A 66 6.39 -9.63 -19.97
C GLY A 66 4.93 -9.73 -19.52
N TYR A 67 4.36 -8.69 -18.92
CA TYR A 67 2.96 -8.67 -18.51
C TYR A 67 2.06 -8.06 -19.62
N ALA A 68 0.81 -8.55 -19.69
CA ALA A 68 -0.22 -7.86 -20.45
C ALA A 68 -0.56 -6.51 -19.78
N PRO A 69 -1.00 -5.48 -20.53
CA PRO A 69 -1.41 -4.22 -19.93
C PRO A 69 -2.49 -4.41 -18.87
N TYR A 70 -2.31 -3.79 -17.68
CA TYR A 70 -3.31 -3.84 -16.62
C TYR A 70 -4.59 -3.12 -17.07
N PRO A 71 -5.77 -3.74 -16.96
CA PRO A 71 -6.96 -3.26 -17.66
C PRO A 71 -7.79 -2.21 -16.90
N LYS A 72 -7.38 -1.79 -15.72
CA LYS A 72 -8.17 -0.99 -14.79
C LYS A 72 -7.39 0.20 -14.22
N SER A 73 -8.10 1.16 -13.64
CA SER A 73 -7.54 2.38 -13.09
C SER A 73 -7.02 2.24 -11.67
N ILE A 74 -7.54 1.27 -10.92
CA ILE A 74 -7.15 0.94 -9.54
C ILE A 74 -7.01 -0.57 -9.39
N CYS A 75 -6.30 -1.03 -8.34
CA CYS A 75 -6.38 -2.44 -7.93
C CYS A 75 -7.37 -2.60 -6.79
N THR A 76 -8.08 -3.75 -6.76
CA THR A 76 -9.02 -4.10 -5.70
C THR A 76 -8.81 -5.53 -5.25
N SER A 77 -8.28 -5.70 -4.05
CA SER A 77 -7.87 -7.01 -3.51
C SER A 77 -8.81 -7.42 -2.38
N VAL A 78 -9.71 -8.39 -2.67
CA VAL A 78 -10.78 -8.81 -1.75
C VAL A 78 -10.39 -10.10 -1.03
N ASN A 79 -10.47 -10.11 0.29
CA ASN A 79 -10.29 -11.27 1.19
C ASN A 79 -8.92 -11.96 1.00
N GLN A 80 -8.89 -13.10 0.28
CA GLN A 80 -7.67 -13.86 0.01
C GLN A 80 -6.81 -13.31 -1.13
N VAL A 81 -7.24 -12.26 -1.81
CA VAL A 81 -6.41 -11.56 -2.81
C VAL A 81 -5.39 -10.71 -2.06
N ILE A 82 -4.12 -10.93 -2.38
CA ILE A 82 -2.99 -10.26 -1.74
C ILE A 82 -2.80 -8.86 -2.33
N CYS A 83 -2.62 -8.80 -3.67
CA CYS A 83 -2.42 -7.55 -4.41
C CYS A 83 -2.82 -7.72 -5.87
N HIS A 84 -2.82 -6.62 -6.63
CA HIS A 84 -3.08 -6.53 -8.07
C HIS A 84 -4.43 -7.14 -8.50
N GLY A 85 -5.40 -7.24 -7.58
CA GLY A 85 -6.72 -7.75 -7.89
C GLY A 85 -7.40 -6.89 -8.94
N ILE A 86 -7.83 -7.50 -10.07
CA ILE A 86 -8.52 -6.79 -11.15
C ILE A 86 -9.97 -6.54 -10.73
N PRO A 87 -10.44 -5.27 -10.73
CA PRO A 87 -11.84 -4.92 -10.54
C PRO A 87 -12.78 -5.73 -11.45
N ASN A 88 -13.90 -6.20 -10.89
CA ASN A 88 -14.86 -7.06 -11.58
C ASN A 88 -16.30 -6.78 -11.10
N ASP A 89 -17.29 -7.45 -11.73
CA ASP A 89 -18.72 -7.21 -11.48
C ASP A 89 -19.28 -7.94 -10.25
N LYS A 90 -18.46 -8.71 -9.51
CA LYS A 90 -18.93 -9.38 -8.30
C LYS A 90 -19.21 -8.35 -7.21
N PRO A 91 -20.44 -8.33 -6.65
CA PRO A 91 -20.75 -7.41 -5.57
C PRO A 91 -19.99 -7.77 -4.30
N LEU A 92 -19.45 -6.75 -3.62
CA LEU A 92 -18.90 -6.88 -2.28
C LEU A 92 -19.98 -7.30 -1.30
N LYS A 93 -19.63 -8.18 -0.38
CA LYS A 93 -20.56 -8.73 0.63
C LYS A 93 -20.26 -8.16 2.00
N ARG A 94 -21.28 -8.09 2.85
CA ARG A 94 -21.07 -7.83 4.27
C ARG A 94 -20.08 -8.83 4.85
N GLY A 95 -19.06 -8.34 5.52
CA GLY A 95 -18.00 -9.16 6.11
C GLY A 95 -16.73 -9.27 5.27
N ASP A 96 -16.77 -8.89 3.99
CA ASP A 96 -15.55 -8.80 3.17
C ASP A 96 -14.59 -7.75 3.72
N ILE A 97 -13.30 -7.99 3.56
CA ILE A 97 -12.27 -6.96 3.63
C ILE A 97 -11.74 -6.72 2.22
N VAL A 98 -11.50 -5.47 1.86
CA VAL A 98 -10.96 -5.12 0.55
C VAL A 98 -9.85 -4.08 0.69
N ASN A 99 -8.71 -4.33 0.05
CA ASN A 99 -7.71 -3.32 -0.22
C ASN A 99 -8.09 -2.61 -1.52
N ILE A 100 -8.05 -1.29 -1.49
CA ILE A 100 -8.12 -0.43 -2.68
C ILE A 100 -6.77 0.27 -2.79
N ASP A 101 -6.14 0.10 -3.94
CA ASP A 101 -4.80 0.57 -4.23
C ASP A 101 -4.86 1.54 -5.41
N VAL A 102 -4.33 2.73 -5.20
CA VAL A 102 -4.49 3.88 -6.08
C VAL A 102 -3.15 4.53 -6.35
N THR A 103 -2.78 4.54 -7.63
CA THR A 103 -1.65 5.34 -8.10
C THR A 103 -2.12 6.36 -9.12
N VAL A 104 -1.76 7.62 -8.91
CA VAL A 104 -2.05 8.70 -9.85
C VAL A 104 -0.77 9.32 -10.39
N ILE A 105 -0.84 9.83 -11.64
CA ILE A 105 0.23 10.64 -12.22
C ILE A 105 -0.29 12.08 -12.32
N LYS A 106 0.45 13.00 -11.68
CA LYS A 106 0.18 14.44 -11.79
C LYS A 106 1.44 15.19 -12.15
N ASP A 107 1.40 15.92 -13.26
CA ASP A 107 2.52 16.70 -13.79
C ASP A 107 3.82 15.88 -13.91
N GLY A 108 3.68 14.60 -14.30
CA GLY A 108 4.79 13.64 -14.48
C GLY A 108 5.28 12.97 -13.19
N TRP A 109 4.67 13.22 -12.02
CA TRP A 109 5.01 12.59 -10.74
C TRP A 109 3.95 11.58 -10.33
N HIS A 110 4.38 10.43 -9.78
CA HIS A 110 3.48 9.39 -9.27
C HIS A 110 3.23 9.56 -7.78
N GLY A 111 1.99 9.31 -7.36
CA GLY A 111 1.62 9.19 -5.95
C GLY A 111 0.88 7.87 -5.77
N ASP A 112 1.32 7.06 -4.83
CA ASP A 112 0.91 5.67 -4.65
C ASP A 112 0.54 5.38 -3.20
N THR A 113 -0.64 4.81 -2.98
CA THR A 113 -1.12 4.49 -1.63
C THR A 113 -2.30 3.52 -1.67
N SER A 114 -2.41 2.67 -0.66
CA SER A 114 -3.54 1.76 -0.52
C SER A 114 -4.15 1.77 0.88
N ARG A 115 -5.41 1.39 0.96
CA ARG A 115 -6.19 1.36 2.21
C ARG A 115 -7.09 0.14 2.29
N MET A 116 -7.19 -0.44 3.50
CA MET A 116 -8.15 -1.51 3.80
C MET A 116 -9.51 -0.95 4.20
N TYR A 117 -10.56 -1.60 3.73
CA TYR A 117 -11.96 -1.32 4.10
C TYR A 117 -12.66 -2.60 4.56
N ALA A 118 -13.46 -2.49 5.63
CA ALA A 118 -14.33 -3.56 6.11
C ALA A 118 -15.76 -3.32 5.61
N VAL A 119 -16.25 -4.16 4.72
CA VAL A 119 -17.52 -3.98 4.01
C VAL A 119 -18.72 -4.30 4.92
N GLY A 120 -19.41 -3.26 5.38
CA GLY A 120 -20.56 -3.41 6.29
C GLY A 120 -20.23 -4.06 7.63
N GLY A 121 -18.97 -4.02 8.05
CA GLY A 121 -18.42 -4.68 9.21
C GLY A 121 -17.86 -6.07 8.89
N ALA A 122 -16.72 -6.43 9.46
CA ALA A 122 -16.03 -7.71 9.24
C ALA A 122 -15.83 -8.48 10.55
N ALA A 123 -15.51 -9.76 10.45
CA ALA A 123 -15.23 -10.61 11.61
C ALA A 123 -14.04 -10.06 12.42
N PRO A 124 -14.00 -10.21 13.75
CA PRO A 124 -12.94 -9.71 14.60
C PRO A 124 -11.53 -10.14 14.15
N ALA A 125 -11.38 -11.37 13.65
CA ALA A 125 -10.11 -11.88 13.14
C ALA A 125 -9.66 -11.13 11.87
N ALA A 126 -10.58 -10.77 10.97
CA ALA A 126 -10.28 -9.98 9.78
C ALA A 126 -9.90 -8.53 10.12
N LEU A 127 -10.64 -7.92 11.07
CA LEU A 127 -10.31 -6.58 11.56
C LEU A 127 -8.95 -6.55 12.26
N ARG A 128 -8.63 -7.59 13.05
CA ARG A 128 -7.31 -7.73 13.68
C ARG A 128 -6.20 -7.85 12.65
N LEU A 129 -6.39 -8.63 11.57
CA LEU A 129 -5.43 -8.71 10.48
C LEU A 129 -5.16 -7.33 9.87
N CYS A 130 -6.22 -6.58 9.51
CA CYS A 130 -6.09 -5.22 8.96
C CYS A 130 -5.35 -4.28 9.92
N ALA A 131 -5.66 -4.34 11.22
CA ALA A 131 -5.01 -3.50 12.23
C ALA A 131 -3.53 -3.82 12.39
N ILE A 132 -3.16 -5.11 12.52
CA ILE A 132 -1.75 -5.54 12.63
C ILE A 132 -0.96 -5.19 11.36
N THR A 133 -1.58 -5.30 10.18
CA THR A 133 -0.93 -4.91 8.92
C THR A 133 -0.65 -3.39 8.91
N TYR A 134 -1.61 -2.59 9.35
CA TYR A 134 -1.43 -1.14 9.50
C TYR A 134 -0.32 -0.80 10.49
N GLU A 135 -0.33 -1.42 11.66
CA GLU A 135 0.72 -1.25 12.66
C GLU A 135 2.10 -1.67 12.12
N ALA A 136 2.17 -2.81 11.40
CA ALA A 136 3.41 -3.29 10.80
C ALA A 136 3.99 -2.28 9.80
N MET A 137 3.15 -1.71 8.93
CA MET A 137 3.55 -0.64 8.01
C MET A 137 4.18 0.54 8.79
N TRP A 138 3.52 1.01 9.84
CA TRP A 138 4.02 2.10 10.66
C TRP A 138 5.32 1.76 11.38
N LYS A 139 5.51 0.50 11.83
CA LYS A 139 6.79 0.05 12.40
C LYS A 139 7.93 0.15 11.39
N GLY A 140 7.65 -0.08 10.12
CA GLY A 140 8.60 0.17 9.03
C GLY A 140 8.86 1.66 8.82
N ILE A 141 7.81 2.47 8.71
CA ILE A 141 7.88 3.93 8.49
C ILE A 141 8.71 4.62 9.59
N GLU A 142 8.51 4.25 10.85
CA GLU A 142 9.26 4.79 12.00
C GLU A 142 10.78 4.54 11.92
N ARG A 143 11.26 3.67 11.05
CA ARG A 143 12.69 3.40 10.82
C ARG A 143 13.30 4.33 9.78
N VAL A 144 12.48 5.06 9.02
CA VAL A 144 12.96 5.90 7.93
C VAL A 144 13.63 7.15 8.47
N ARG A 145 14.95 7.25 8.22
CA ARG A 145 15.79 8.42 8.49
C ARG A 145 17.11 8.27 7.75
N PRO A 146 17.85 9.34 7.49
CA PRO A 146 19.18 9.24 6.89
C PRO A 146 20.11 8.31 7.69
N GLY A 147 20.83 7.43 7.00
CA GLY A 147 21.74 6.45 7.59
C GLY A 147 21.12 5.15 8.07
N ALA A 148 19.78 5.08 8.31
CA ALA A 148 19.09 3.82 8.49
C ALA A 148 19.18 2.96 7.22
N ARG A 149 18.95 1.66 7.32
CA ARG A 149 19.05 0.76 6.18
C ARG A 149 17.72 0.12 5.84
N LEU A 150 17.55 -0.26 4.57
CA LEU A 150 16.29 -0.91 4.10
C LEU A 150 15.96 -2.16 4.91
N GLY A 151 16.96 -2.93 5.36
CA GLY A 151 16.75 -4.10 6.22
C GLY A 151 16.17 -3.76 7.59
N ASP A 152 16.35 -2.54 8.09
CA ASP A 152 15.75 -2.08 9.36
C ASP A 152 14.24 -1.93 9.20
N ILE A 153 13.78 -1.43 8.03
CA ILE A 153 12.35 -1.31 7.68
C ILE A 153 11.73 -2.70 7.61
N GLY A 154 12.31 -3.58 6.77
CA GLY A 154 11.78 -4.92 6.56
C GLY A 154 11.75 -5.76 7.84
N TYR A 155 12.80 -5.67 8.67
CA TYR A 155 12.84 -6.35 9.95
C TYR A 155 11.72 -5.87 10.90
N ALA A 156 11.51 -4.57 11.00
CA ALA A 156 10.50 -4.01 11.90
C ALA A 156 9.08 -4.47 11.52
N ILE A 157 8.79 -4.48 10.21
CA ILE A 157 7.52 -4.98 9.66
C ILE A 157 7.35 -6.47 9.97
N GLN A 158 8.33 -7.28 9.56
CA GLN A 158 8.30 -8.72 9.73
C GLN A 158 8.15 -9.12 11.20
N HIS A 159 8.97 -8.55 12.06
CA HIS A 159 8.96 -8.88 13.49
C HIS A 159 7.60 -8.59 14.13
N HIS A 160 6.97 -7.45 13.79
CA HIS A 160 5.65 -7.10 14.32
C HIS A 160 4.56 -8.05 13.82
N ALA A 161 4.51 -8.34 12.53
CA ALA A 161 3.50 -9.21 11.93
C ALA A 161 3.63 -10.66 12.42
N GLU A 162 4.86 -11.22 12.44
CA GLU A 162 5.12 -12.60 12.85
C GLU A 162 4.91 -12.80 14.36
N ALA A 163 5.23 -11.79 15.21
CA ALA A 163 4.91 -11.82 16.63
C ALA A 163 3.40 -11.85 16.92
N ALA A 164 2.58 -11.31 16.00
CA ALA A 164 1.13 -11.39 16.07
C ALA A 164 0.54 -12.70 15.51
N GLY A 165 1.40 -13.61 14.99
CA GLY A 165 1.02 -14.91 14.43
C GLY A 165 0.65 -14.88 12.95
N TYR A 166 1.03 -13.82 12.19
CA TYR A 166 0.78 -13.67 10.77
C TYR A 166 2.02 -13.91 9.93
N SER A 167 1.88 -13.98 8.61
CA SER A 167 2.99 -14.22 7.68
C SER A 167 3.17 -13.06 6.72
N VAL A 168 4.43 -12.65 6.49
CA VAL A 168 4.78 -11.62 5.51
C VAL A 168 5.01 -12.25 4.15
N VAL A 169 4.35 -11.71 3.12
CA VAL A 169 4.59 -12.06 1.71
C VAL A 169 5.99 -11.58 1.31
N ARG A 170 6.72 -12.39 0.52
CA ARG A 170 8.11 -12.12 0.17
C ARG A 170 8.36 -11.92 -1.32
N GLU A 171 7.40 -12.25 -2.14
CA GLU A 171 7.45 -12.21 -3.60
C GLU A 171 7.20 -10.80 -4.15
N PHE A 172 6.64 -9.91 -3.32
CA PHE A 172 6.38 -8.50 -3.62
C PHE A 172 7.03 -7.62 -2.57
N CYS A 173 7.30 -6.38 -2.94
CA CYS A 173 7.99 -5.41 -2.10
C CYS A 173 7.54 -3.98 -2.45
N GLY A 174 7.80 -3.06 -1.57
CA GLY A 174 7.77 -1.64 -1.89
C GLY A 174 8.90 -1.26 -2.84
N HIS A 175 8.80 -0.08 -3.40
CA HIS A 175 9.69 0.37 -4.47
C HIS A 175 9.96 1.87 -4.38
N GLY A 176 11.09 2.30 -4.93
CA GLY A 176 11.31 3.70 -5.22
C GLY A 176 10.22 4.21 -6.17
N ILE A 177 9.84 5.46 -6.03
CA ILE A 177 8.78 6.08 -6.83
C ILE A 177 9.12 7.53 -7.12
N GLY A 178 8.71 8.02 -8.30
CA GLY A 178 9.03 9.37 -8.72
C GLY A 178 8.39 9.71 -10.05
N GLN A 179 9.20 10.04 -11.04
CA GLN A 179 8.76 10.21 -12.43
C GLN A 179 8.52 8.86 -13.12
N GLN A 180 9.07 7.77 -12.56
CA GLN A 180 8.69 6.41 -12.94
C GLN A 180 7.81 5.83 -11.86
N PHE A 181 6.88 4.95 -12.24
CA PHE A 181 6.00 4.25 -11.31
C PHE A 181 6.84 3.41 -10.33
N HIS A 182 7.72 2.57 -10.87
CA HIS A 182 8.63 1.74 -10.09
C HIS A 182 10.08 2.15 -10.39
N GLU A 183 10.77 2.62 -9.37
CA GLU A 183 12.18 2.99 -9.36
C GLU A 183 12.95 2.14 -8.34
N GLU A 184 14.27 2.21 -8.37
CA GLU A 184 15.08 1.75 -7.24
C GLU A 184 14.91 2.69 -6.02
N PRO A 185 14.99 2.17 -4.80
CA PRO A 185 15.33 0.80 -4.43
C PRO A 185 14.10 -0.11 -4.27
N GLN A 186 14.33 -1.43 -4.26
CA GLN A 186 13.35 -2.36 -3.72
C GLN A 186 13.31 -2.27 -2.19
N VAL A 187 12.12 -2.16 -1.62
CA VAL A 187 11.88 -2.05 -0.17
C VAL A 187 11.21 -3.32 0.34
N LEU A 188 12.01 -4.29 0.73
CA LEU A 188 11.50 -5.57 1.24
C LEU A 188 10.81 -5.37 2.59
N HIS A 189 9.68 -6.07 2.80
CA HIS A 189 8.92 -6.05 4.06
C HIS A 189 9.40 -7.12 5.06
N TYR A 190 10.58 -7.67 4.83
CA TYR A 190 11.30 -8.61 5.69
C TYR A 190 12.80 -8.33 5.59
N GLY A 191 13.58 -8.78 6.57
CA GLY A 191 15.02 -8.55 6.50
C GLY A 191 15.76 -8.73 7.80
N LYS A 192 16.98 -8.20 7.83
CA LYS A 192 17.87 -8.19 9.00
C LYS A 192 18.27 -6.75 9.33
N PRO A 193 18.30 -6.36 10.61
CA PRO A 193 18.76 -5.04 11.01
C PRO A 193 20.18 -4.74 10.49
N GLY A 194 20.40 -3.50 10.11
CA GLY A 194 21.70 -3.01 9.65
C GLY A 194 22.14 -3.49 8.27
N THR A 195 21.23 -4.10 7.47
CA THR A 195 21.55 -4.60 6.12
C THR A 195 20.84 -3.80 5.03
N GLY A 196 21.30 -3.97 3.80
CA GLY A 196 20.75 -3.30 2.63
C GLY A 196 21.28 -1.88 2.43
N LEU A 197 20.67 -1.17 1.47
CA LEU A 197 21.03 0.20 1.11
C LEU A 197 20.78 1.15 2.29
N ALA A 198 21.72 2.08 2.53
CA ALA A 198 21.52 3.16 3.48
C ALA A 198 20.61 4.24 2.90
N LEU A 199 19.63 4.66 3.67
CA LEU A 199 18.70 5.72 3.29
C LEU A 199 19.40 7.07 3.27
N GLN A 200 19.01 7.90 2.32
CA GLN A 200 19.51 9.25 2.13
C GLN A 200 18.33 10.21 2.01
N ALA A 201 18.52 11.44 2.49
CA ALA A 201 17.53 12.50 2.28
C ALA A 201 17.24 12.70 0.79
N GLY A 202 15.96 12.91 0.45
CA GLY A 202 15.50 13.01 -0.94
C GLY A 202 15.07 11.67 -1.57
N MET A 203 15.27 10.52 -0.90
CA MET A 203 14.69 9.26 -1.35
C MET A 203 13.18 9.26 -1.13
N THR A 204 12.42 8.86 -2.16
CA THR A 204 10.98 8.58 -2.08
C THR A 204 10.71 7.13 -2.47
N PHE A 205 9.93 6.43 -1.67
CA PHE A 205 9.62 5.01 -1.88
C PHE A 205 8.33 4.62 -1.17
N THR A 206 7.73 3.50 -1.59
CA THR A 206 6.55 2.93 -0.94
C THR A 206 6.94 1.99 0.20
N ILE A 207 6.10 1.94 1.24
CA ILE A 207 6.10 0.90 2.28
C ILE A 207 4.68 0.33 2.28
N GLU A 208 4.56 -0.95 1.86
CA GLU A 208 3.29 -1.56 1.47
C GLU A 208 3.20 -3.05 1.90
N PRO A 209 3.39 -3.38 3.16
CA PRO A 209 3.44 -4.77 3.58
C PRO A 209 2.14 -5.51 3.28
N MET A 210 2.29 -6.67 2.62
CA MET A 210 1.24 -7.65 2.41
C MET A 210 1.35 -8.74 3.47
N ILE A 211 0.33 -8.86 4.32
CA ILE A 211 0.32 -9.75 5.48
C ILE A 211 -0.81 -10.77 5.34
N ASN A 212 -0.46 -12.06 5.40
CA ASN A 212 -1.41 -13.16 5.31
C ASN A 212 -1.79 -13.67 6.71
N GLN A 213 -3.06 -13.99 6.89
CA GLN A 213 -3.57 -14.63 8.10
C GLN A 213 -3.01 -16.05 8.29
N GLY A 214 -2.77 -16.77 7.19
CA GLY A 214 -2.21 -18.10 7.16
C GLY A 214 -0.74 -18.12 6.73
N ARG A 215 -0.43 -18.95 5.76
CA ARG A 215 0.94 -19.12 5.25
C ARG A 215 1.31 -18.02 4.25
N ARG A 216 2.61 -17.77 4.09
CA ARG A 216 3.12 -16.71 3.20
C ARG A 216 3.05 -17.03 1.70
N GLU A 217 2.90 -18.32 1.34
CA GLU A 217 2.96 -18.77 -0.05
C GLU A 217 1.80 -18.20 -0.86
N ILE A 218 2.14 -17.75 -2.06
CA ILE A 218 1.24 -17.10 -3.01
C ILE A 218 0.86 -18.04 -4.17
N ARG A 219 -0.14 -17.61 -4.94
CA ARG A 219 -0.46 -18.13 -6.26
C ARG A 219 -0.92 -17.01 -7.17
N GLU A 220 -0.32 -16.93 -8.34
CA GLU A 220 -0.78 -16.07 -9.42
C GLU A 220 -2.00 -16.69 -10.11
N MET A 221 -2.99 -15.88 -10.45
CA MET A 221 -4.20 -16.32 -11.14
C MET A 221 -3.99 -16.29 -12.65
N GLY A 222 -4.88 -16.99 -13.39
CA GLY A 222 -4.78 -17.09 -14.86
C GLY A 222 -5.06 -15.80 -15.63
N ASP A 223 -5.39 -14.70 -14.95
CA ASP A 223 -5.51 -13.37 -15.53
C ASP A 223 -4.16 -12.65 -15.68
N GLY A 224 -3.08 -13.25 -15.16
CA GLY A 224 -1.71 -12.74 -15.23
C GLY A 224 -1.38 -11.58 -14.30
N TRP A 225 -2.31 -11.21 -13.38
CA TRP A 225 -2.12 -10.08 -12.46
C TRP A 225 -2.51 -10.41 -11.02
N THR A 226 -3.69 -11.00 -10.83
CA THR A 226 -4.24 -11.22 -9.49
C THR A 226 -3.42 -12.23 -8.70
N ILE A 227 -2.93 -11.81 -7.54
CA ILE A 227 -2.17 -12.65 -6.61
C ILE A 227 -3.04 -13.02 -5.44
N VAL A 228 -3.10 -14.30 -5.10
CA VAL A 228 -3.88 -14.82 -3.98
C VAL A 228 -3.03 -15.64 -3.01
N THR A 229 -3.49 -15.75 -1.75
CA THR A 229 -2.91 -16.69 -0.79
C THR A 229 -3.11 -18.12 -1.27
N LYS A 230 -2.06 -18.94 -1.20
CA LYS A 230 -2.12 -20.33 -1.67
C LYS A 230 -3.06 -21.19 -0.82
N ASP A 231 -3.18 -20.88 0.45
CA ASP A 231 -4.04 -21.59 1.42
C ASP A 231 -5.45 -21.00 1.54
N ARG A 232 -5.76 -19.94 0.76
CA ARG A 232 -7.04 -19.20 0.76
C ARG A 232 -7.34 -18.46 2.06
N SER A 233 -6.35 -18.26 2.91
CA SER A 233 -6.47 -17.38 4.09
C SER A 233 -6.63 -15.92 3.68
N LEU A 234 -7.14 -15.09 4.58
CA LEU A 234 -7.26 -13.65 4.35
C LEU A 234 -5.87 -13.01 4.21
N SER A 235 -5.79 -11.97 3.40
CA SER A 235 -4.64 -11.08 3.29
C SER A 235 -5.05 -9.64 3.48
N ALA A 236 -4.16 -8.81 4.01
CA ALA A 236 -4.33 -7.38 4.10
C ALA A 236 -3.06 -6.66 3.66
N GLN A 237 -3.24 -5.47 3.07
CA GLN A 237 -2.18 -4.56 2.66
C GLN A 237 -2.56 -3.14 3.06
N TRP A 238 -1.58 -2.38 3.54
CA TRP A 238 -1.65 -0.93 3.67
C TRP A 238 -0.42 -0.34 3.03
N GLU A 239 -0.55 0.86 2.52
CA GLU A 239 0.56 1.49 1.83
C GLU A 239 0.60 2.99 2.02
N HIS A 240 1.82 3.49 2.14
CA HIS A 240 2.14 4.89 2.00
C HIS A 240 3.40 5.13 1.17
N THR A 241 3.40 6.19 0.38
CA THR A 241 4.62 6.78 -0.18
C THR A 241 5.28 7.64 0.89
N VAL A 242 6.56 7.38 1.13
CA VAL A 242 7.37 8.01 2.18
C VAL A 242 8.57 8.72 1.58
N LEU A 243 8.82 9.94 2.03
CA LEU A 243 10.05 10.70 1.78
C LEU A 243 10.99 10.53 2.97
N CYS A 244 12.24 10.15 2.72
CA CYS A 244 13.32 10.30 3.69
C CYS A 244 13.75 11.77 3.72
N THR A 245 13.50 12.46 4.83
CA THR A 245 13.91 13.87 5.03
C THR A 245 15.31 13.96 5.63
N GLU A 246 15.83 15.18 5.83
CA GLU A 246 17.14 15.40 6.47
C GLU A 246 17.22 14.86 7.91
N THR A 247 16.08 14.78 8.62
CA THR A 247 16.05 14.42 10.04
C THR A 247 15.16 13.22 10.39
N GLY A 248 14.42 12.67 9.40
CA GLY A 248 13.47 11.59 9.64
C GLY A 248 12.69 11.24 8.37
N PHE A 249 11.37 11.31 8.43
CA PHE A 249 10.49 11.00 7.30
C PHE A 249 9.32 11.96 7.18
N GLU A 250 8.74 11.99 5.99
CA GLU A 250 7.44 12.62 5.71
C GLU A 250 6.58 11.61 4.92
N ILE A 251 5.31 11.48 5.29
CA ILE A 251 4.37 10.67 4.53
C ILE A 251 3.69 11.57 3.50
N LEU A 252 3.84 11.23 2.22
CA LEU A 252 3.36 12.05 1.11
C LEU A 252 1.90 11.77 0.74
N THR A 253 1.34 10.67 1.25
CA THR A 253 0.00 10.15 0.91
C THR A 253 -0.98 10.24 2.07
N LEU A 254 -0.92 11.33 2.84
CA LEU A 254 -1.92 11.62 3.88
C LEU A 254 -3.02 12.54 3.32
N SER A 255 -4.24 12.30 3.79
CA SER A 255 -5.45 13.08 3.52
C SER A 255 -6.27 13.23 4.79
N ALA A 256 -7.37 14.01 4.72
CA ALA A 256 -8.25 14.23 5.86
C ALA A 256 -8.91 12.94 6.38
N GLY A 257 -9.15 11.96 5.50
CA GLY A 257 -9.72 10.65 5.85
C GLY A 257 -8.70 9.56 6.16
N SER A 258 -7.40 9.88 6.16
CA SER A 258 -6.37 8.89 6.53
C SER A 258 -6.50 8.50 8.00
N PRO A 259 -6.41 7.19 8.33
CA PRO A 259 -6.38 6.75 9.72
C PRO A 259 -5.20 7.40 10.47
N PRO A 260 -5.36 7.75 11.75
CA PRO A 260 -4.26 8.27 12.54
C PRO A 260 -3.17 7.21 12.73
N PRO A 261 -1.89 7.62 12.90
CA PRO A 261 -0.83 6.69 13.27
C PRO A 261 -1.24 5.84 14.47
N PRO A 262 -0.81 4.56 14.54
CA PRO A 262 -1.01 3.75 15.72
C PRO A 262 -0.39 4.42 16.96
N PRO A 263 -1.03 4.31 18.14
CA PRO A 263 -0.45 4.88 19.35
C PRO A 263 0.93 4.24 19.64
N PRO A 264 1.90 5.00 20.17
CA PRO A 264 3.20 4.45 20.52
C PRO A 264 3.08 3.30 21.51
N ALA A 265 3.99 2.32 21.41
CA ALA A 265 3.95 1.08 22.22
C ALA A 265 3.85 1.32 23.74
N SER A 266 4.35 2.45 24.24
CA SER A 266 4.22 2.85 25.66
C SER A 266 2.79 3.16 26.09
N ALA A 267 1.89 3.51 25.16
CA ALA A 267 0.49 3.81 25.46
C ALA A 267 -0.41 2.55 25.46
N GLN A 268 0.06 1.42 24.94
CA GLN A 268 -0.70 0.16 24.88
C GLN A 268 -0.59 -0.67 26.17
N ALA A 269 0.42 -0.44 27.00
CA ALA A 269 0.66 -1.19 28.25
C ALA A 269 -0.37 -0.92 29.36
N GLY A 270 -1.34 -0.03 29.16
CA GLY A 270 -2.33 0.38 30.15
C GLY A 270 -3.79 -0.03 29.87
N ARG A 271 -4.08 -0.83 28.85
CA ARG A 271 -5.44 -1.33 28.63
C ARG A 271 -5.61 -2.67 29.34
N PRO A 272 -6.52 -2.78 30.34
CA PRO A 272 -6.88 -4.08 30.92
C PRO A 272 -7.51 -4.97 29.84
N ALA A 273 -7.24 -6.28 29.97
CA ALA A 273 -7.68 -7.36 29.08
C ALA A 273 -9.21 -7.50 29.04
#